data_e6a2e8643c20c5920efcb73c66a7878b
#
_entry.id   e6a2e8643c20c5920efcb73c66a7878b
#
_cell.length_a   1.000
_cell.length_b   1.000
_cell.length_c   1.000
_cell.angle_alpha   90.00
_cell.angle_beta   90.00
_cell.angle_gamma   90.00
#
_symmetry.space_group_name_H-M   'P 1'
#
loop_
_entity.id
_entity.type
_entity.pdbx_description
1 polymer ?
#
loop_
_entity_poly.entity_id
_entity_poly.type
_entity_poly.pdbx_seq_one_letter_code
_entity_poly.pdbx_strand_id
1 'polypeptide(L)'
;MRQHVNPLSRNFKAIERIPSIIEIFGDSKLNLHLDIGCAAGDFLFDLALVNTSWNYLGIEIRERLVKTAKLKVQEREIKNLYFVFGNANNILNDVQSKLFLKM
;
A
#
# COMPACT_ATOMS: atom_id res chain seq x y z
N MET A 1 1.05 -18.57 -12.72
CA MET A 1 0.06 -18.00 -13.63
C MET A 1 -0.60 -16.78 -13.04
N ARG A 2 -0.76 -15.81 -13.84
CA ARG A 2 -1.41 -14.61 -13.37
C ARG A 2 -2.92 -14.80 -13.31
N GLN A 3 -3.49 -14.49 -12.19
CA GLN A 3 -4.90 -14.61 -12.01
C GLN A 3 -5.63 -13.45 -12.69
N HIS A 4 -6.68 -13.78 -13.42
CA HIS A 4 -7.53 -12.76 -14.01
C HIS A 4 -8.46 -12.21 -12.94
N VAL A 5 -8.45 -10.91 -12.78
CA VAL A 5 -9.28 -10.25 -11.77
C VAL A 5 -10.11 -9.17 -12.43
N ASN A 6 -11.41 -9.21 -12.18
CA ASN A 6 -12.33 -8.19 -12.66
C ASN A 6 -12.61 -7.19 -11.53
N PRO A 7 -12.11 -5.96 -11.63
CA PRO A 7 -12.31 -4.99 -10.56
C PRO A 7 -13.76 -4.57 -10.35
N LEU A 8 -14.64 -4.86 -11.29
CA LEU A 8 -16.05 -4.54 -11.15
C LEU A 8 -16.86 -5.68 -10.58
N SER A 9 -16.22 -6.81 -10.30
CA SER A 9 -16.93 -7.95 -9.76
C SER A 9 -17.34 -7.71 -8.32
N ARG A 10 -18.32 -8.51 -7.89
CA ARG A 10 -18.82 -8.46 -6.52
C ARG A 10 -17.75 -8.71 -5.48
N ASN A 11 -16.77 -9.53 -5.81
CA ASN A 11 -15.72 -9.89 -4.87
C ASN A 11 -14.87 -8.72 -4.44
N PHE A 12 -14.92 -7.63 -5.17
CA PHE A 12 -14.13 -6.46 -4.82
C PHE A 12 -14.89 -5.45 -3.97
N LYS A 13 -16.13 -5.74 -3.61
CA LYS A 13 -16.87 -4.88 -2.70
C LYS A 13 -16.33 -4.95 -1.29
N ALA A 14 -15.63 -6.02 -0.96
CA ALA A 14 -15.04 -6.22 0.35
C ALA A 14 -13.60 -5.71 0.41
N ILE A 15 -13.26 -4.76 -0.43
CA ILE A 15 -11.93 -4.17 -0.44
C ILE A 15 -11.67 -3.48 0.89
N GLU A 16 -10.49 -3.69 1.39
CA GLU A 16 -10.02 -3.08 2.60
C GLU A 16 -10.11 -1.55 2.50
N ARG A 17 -10.60 -0.92 3.57
CA ARG A 17 -10.62 0.54 3.62
C ARG A 17 -9.20 1.06 3.70
N ILE A 18 -8.92 2.11 2.95
CA ILE A 18 -7.62 2.74 3.04
C ILE A 18 -7.58 3.65 4.27
N PRO A 19 -6.68 3.37 5.21
CA PRO A 19 -6.50 4.29 6.33
C PRO A 19 -5.86 5.60 5.86
N SER A 20 -6.00 6.63 6.66
CA SER A 20 -5.36 7.90 6.34
C SER A 20 -3.85 7.79 6.51
N ILE A 21 -3.13 8.72 5.93
CA ILE A 21 -1.67 8.75 6.04
C ILE A 21 -1.23 8.84 7.50
N ILE A 22 -1.98 9.62 8.29
CA ILE A 22 -1.67 9.75 9.71
C ILE A 22 -1.88 8.44 10.44
N GLU A 23 -2.94 7.70 10.09
CA GLU A 23 -3.19 6.39 10.70
C GLU A 23 -2.08 5.40 10.37
N ILE A 24 -1.54 5.46 9.15
CA ILE A 24 -0.52 4.52 8.70
C ILE A 24 0.86 4.88 9.27
N PHE A 25 1.27 6.11 9.07
CA PHE A 25 2.65 6.53 9.33
C PHE A 25 2.80 7.48 10.50
N GLY A 26 1.71 7.76 11.20
CA GLY A 26 1.73 8.74 12.27
C GLY A 26 1.83 10.15 11.69
N ASP A 27 2.19 11.10 12.53
CA ASP A 27 2.30 12.49 12.12
C ASP A 27 3.65 12.72 11.42
N SER A 28 3.83 11.99 10.35
CA SER A 28 5.09 12.04 9.60
C SER A 28 5.02 13.09 8.50
N LYS A 29 6.09 13.84 8.37
CA LYS A 29 6.23 14.83 7.29
C LYS A 29 7.07 14.30 6.15
N LEU A 30 7.39 13.02 6.17
CA LEU A 30 8.18 12.43 5.11
C LEU A 30 7.38 12.38 3.81
N ASN A 31 8.08 12.52 2.70
CA ASN A 31 7.46 12.33 1.39
C ASN A 31 6.93 10.92 1.26
N LEU A 32 5.91 10.75 0.45
CA LEU A 32 5.30 9.44 0.23
C LEU A 32 5.57 8.95 -1.19
N HIS A 33 6.03 7.71 -1.27
CA HIS A 33 6.15 6.99 -2.54
C HIS A 33 5.02 5.98 -2.62
N LEU A 34 4.20 6.09 -3.65
CA LEU A 34 3.07 5.21 -3.88
C LEU A 34 3.41 4.23 -5.01
N ASP A 35 3.24 2.94 -4.76
CA ASP A 35 3.48 1.91 -5.76
C ASP A 35 2.21 1.10 -5.98
N ILE A 36 1.61 1.21 -7.15
CA ILE A 36 0.39 0.51 -7.52
C ILE A 36 0.76 -0.76 -8.25
N GLY A 37 0.19 -1.90 -7.81
CA GLY A 37 0.54 -3.19 -8.36
C GLY A 37 1.90 -3.66 -7.84
N CYS A 38 2.14 -3.46 -6.56
CA CYS A 38 3.45 -3.70 -5.97
C CYS A 38 3.80 -5.18 -5.79
N ALA A 39 2.91 -6.09 -6.14
CA ALA A 39 3.10 -7.53 -5.95
C ALA A 39 3.44 -7.85 -4.49
N ALA A 40 4.49 -8.63 -4.25
CA ALA A 40 4.92 -8.96 -2.89
C ALA A 40 5.73 -7.85 -2.23
N GLY A 41 5.98 -6.76 -2.94
CA GLY A 41 6.62 -5.59 -2.37
C GLY A 41 8.13 -5.65 -2.24
N ASP A 42 8.80 -6.60 -2.89
CA ASP A 42 10.26 -6.73 -2.74
C ASP A 42 10.99 -5.43 -3.04
N PHE A 43 10.57 -4.73 -4.08
CA PHE A 43 11.18 -3.46 -4.44
C PHE A 43 10.97 -2.41 -3.34
N LEU A 44 9.77 -2.37 -2.78
CA LEU A 44 9.46 -1.43 -1.71
C LEU A 44 10.22 -1.75 -0.42
N PHE A 45 10.41 -3.04 -0.12
CA PHE A 45 11.20 -3.43 1.03
C PHE A 45 12.63 -2.91 0.89
N ASP A 46 13.22 -3.08 -0.28
CA ASP A 46 14.58 -2.59 -0.54
C ASP A 46 14.65 -1.08 -0.38
N LEU A 47 13.69 -0.35 -0.95
CA LEU A 47 13.67 1.10 -0.85
C LEU A 47 13.50 1.56 0.59
N ALA A 48 12.59 0.95 1.33
CA ALA A 48 12.31 1.38 2.69
C ALA A 48 13.51 1.18 3.62
N LEU A 49 14.28 0.13 3.39
CA LEU A 49 15.46 -0.14 4.20
C LEU A 49 16.60 0.81 3.87
N VAL A 50 16.73 1.18 2.61
CA VAL A 50 17.83 2.05 2.17
C VAL A 50 17.51 3.51 2.41
N ASN A 51 16.27 3.92 2.20
CA ASN A 51 15.89 5.32 2.30
C ASN A 51 14.81 5.51 3.36
N THR A 52 15.23 5.86 4.55
CA THR A 52 14.32 6.06 5.68
C THR A 52 13.74 7.48 5.73
N SER A 53 14.11 8.34 4.78
CA SER A 53 13.55 9.69 4.73
C SER A 53 12.26 9.78 3.91
N TRP A 54 11.75 8.65 3.45
CA TRP A 54 10.47 8.58 2.73
C TRP A 54 9.58 7.53 3.36
N ASN A 55 8.29 7.70 3.19
CA ASN A 55 7.30 6.66 3.48
C ASN A 55 6.93 5.97 2.18
N TYR A 56 6.62 4.69 2.25
CA TYR A 56 6.29 3.88 1.08
C TYR A 56 4.96 3.19 1.30
N LEU A 57 4.07 3.30 0.30
CA LEU A 57 2.75 2.67 0.36
C LEU A 57 2.56 1.81 -0.90
N GLY A 58 2.38 0.52 -0.71
CA GLY A 58 2.11 -0.39 -1.80
C GLY A 58 0.64 -0.76 -1.85
N ILE A 59 0.07 -0.78 -3.06
CA ILE A 59 -1.30 -1.20 -3.29
C ILE A 59 -1.27 -2.40 -4.21
N GLU A 60 -1.92 -3.48 -3.81
CA GLU A 60 -1.93 -4.70 -4.57
C GLU A 60 -3.31 -5.33 -4.52
N ILE A 61 -3.78 -5.83 -5.66
CA ILE A 61 -5.12 -6.40 -5.79
C ILE A 61 -5.16 -7.88 -5.39
N ARG A 62 -4.02 -8.52 -5.26
CA ARG A 62 -3.94 -9.92 -4.87
C ARG A 62 -3.75 -10.03 -3.36
N GLU A 63 -4.83 -10.38 -2.68
CA GLU A 63 -4.86 -10.37 -1.22
C GLU A 63 -3.74 -11.19 -0.58
N ARG A 64 -3.44 -12.35 -1.13
CA ARG A 64 -2.42 -13.22 -0.58
C ARG A 64 -1.05 -12.54 -0.52
N LEU A 65 -0.72 -11.78 -1.56
CA LEU A 65 0.55 -11.08 -1.60
C LEU A 65 0.61 -9.97 -0.57
N VAL A 66 -0.51 -9.28 -0.39
CA VAL A 66 -0.59 -8.21 0.62
C VAL A 66 -0.43 -8.78 2.02
N LYS A 67 -1.10 -9.89 2.30
CA LYS A 67 -0.99 -10.51 3.63
C LYS A 67 0.44 -10.92 3.94
N THR A 68 1.12 -11.51 2.97
CA THR A 68 2.52 -11.89 3.15
C THR A 68 3.40 -10.65 3.39
N ALA A 69 3.18 -9.60 2.60
CA ALA A 69 3.95 -8.37 2.74
C ALA A 69 3.72 -7.71 4.09
N LYS A 70 2.47 -7.66 4.54
CA LYS A 70 2.14 -7.08 5.85
C LYS A 70 2.83 -7.83 6.99
N LEU A 71 2.88 -9.15 6.90
CA LEU A 71 3.57 -9.95 7.91
C LEU A 71 5.05 -9.63 7.95
N LYS A 72 5.67 -9.47 6.79
CA LYS A 72 7.10 -9.11 6.74
C LYS A 72 7.36 -7.75 7.35
N VAL A 73 6.49 -6.78 7.08
CA VAL A 73 6.62 -5.45 7.69
C VAL A 73 6.58 -5.57 9.20
N GLN A 74 5.64 -6.34 9.70
CA GLN A 74 5.46 -6.52 11.14
C GLN A 74 6.66 -7.24 11.76
N GLU A 75 7.11 -8.33 11.15
CA GLU A 75 8.24 -9.11 11.65
C GLU A 75 9.53 -8.32 11.68
N ARG A 76 9.74 -7.47 10.69
CA ARG A 76 10.95 -6.66 10.57
C ARG A 76 10.82 -5.30 11.20
N GLU A 77 9.65 -5.00 11.74
CA GLU A 77 9.37 -3.72 12.42
C GLU A 77 9.70 -2.52 11.54
N ILE A 78 9.30 -2.58 10.28
CA ILE A 78 9.55 -1.50 9.32
C ILE A 78 8.43 -0.46 9.47
N LYS A 79 8.79 0.76 9.81
CA LYS A 79 7.80 1.80 10.11
C LYS A 79 7.45 2.70 8.94
N ASN A 80 8.27 2.73 7.90
CA ASN A 80 8.07 3.59 6.75
C ASN A 80 7.54 2.85 5.54
N LEU A 81 6.92 1.69 5.74
CA LEU A 81 6.38 0.88 4.66
C LEU A 81 5.04 0.28 5.08
N TYR A 82 4.05 0.40 4.22
CA TYR A 82 2.73 -0.15 4.48
C TYR A 82 2.14 -0.70 3.19
N PHE A 83 1.32 -1.74 3.31
CA PHE A 83 0.66 -2.37 2.16
C PHE A 83 -0.85 -2.36 2.34
N VAL A 84 -1.56 -2.12 1.24
CA VAL A 84 -3.03 -2.11 1.22
C VAL A 84 -3.53 -3.07 0.15
N PHE A 85 -4.48 -3.91 0.52
CA PHE A 85 -5.18 -4.78 -0.40
C PHE A 85 -6.33 -4.01 -1.05
N GLY A 86 -6.37 -3.98 -2.37
CA GLY A 86 -7.48 -3.37 -3.04
C GLY A 86 -7.25 -3.10 -4.50
N ASN A 87 -8.30 -2.59 -5.13
CA ASN A 87 -8.30 -2.23 -6.53
C ASN A 87 -7.80 -0.79 -6.69
N ALA A 88 -6.78 -0.61 -7.53
CA ALA A 88 -6.19 0.70 -7.73
C ALA A 88 -7.22 1.74 -8.19
N ASN A 89 -8.18 1.36 -9.03
CA ASN A 89 -9.17 2.30 -9.51
C ASN A 89 -10.05 2.86 -8.39
N ASN A 90 -10.39 2.03 -7.41
CA ASN A 90 -11.20 2.48 -6.29
C ASN A 90 -10.37 3.17 -5.22
N ILE A 91 -9.18 2.66 -5.00
CA ILE A 91 -8.31 3.13 -3.94
C ILE A 91 -7.65 4.46 -4.31
N LEU A 92 -7.35 4.65 -5.58
CA LEU A 92 -6.59 5.81 -6.02
C LEU A 92 -7.30 7.13 -5.70
N ASN A 93 -8.61 7.18 -5.89
CA ASN A 93 -9.38 8.37 -5.54
C ASN A 93 -9.30 8.66 -4.05
N ASP A 94 -9.41 7.61 -3.24
CA ASP A 94 -9.34 7.75 -1.79
C ASP A 94 -7.95 8.20 -1.35
N VAL A 95 -6.92 7.62 -1.95
CA VAL A 95 -5.54 8.01 -1.66
C VAL A 95 -5.29 9.45 -2.07
N GLN A 96 -5.77 9.85 -3.24
CA GLN A 96 -5.59 11.23 -3.71
C GLN A 96 -6.22 12.24 -2.77
N SER A 97 -7.40 11.95 -2.27
CA SER A 97 -8.06 12.87 -1.36
C SER A 97 -7.31 12.99 -0.04
N LYS A 98 -6.57 11.95 0.35
CA LYS A 98 -5.82 11.94 1.61
C LYS A 98 -4.39 12.43 1.45
N LEU A 99 -3.85 12.37 0.23
CA LEU A 99 -2.46 12.70 -0.05
C LEU A 99 -2.27 14.03 -0.72
N PHE A 100 -3.35 14.63 -1.18
CA PHE A 100 -3.21 15.77 -2.02
C PHE A 100 -2.50 16.94 -1.32
N LEU A 101 -2.56 16.96 -0.03
CA LEU A 101 -1.84 17.96 0.74
C LEU A 101 -0.33 17.77 0.71
N LYS A 102 0.11 16.62 0.29
CA LYS A 102 1.54 16.30 0.21
C LYS A 102 2.12 16.50 -1.17
N MET A 103 1.30 16.77 -2.12
CA MET A 103 1.73 16.88 -3.50
C MET A 103 2.11 18.29 -3.87
#